data_876636b20315db5be0c9793a5c668385
#
_entry.id   876636b20315db5be0c9793a5c668385
#
_cell.length_a   1.000
_cell.length_b   1.000
_cell.length_c   1.000
_cell.angle_alpha   90.00
_cell.angle_beta   90.00
_cell.angle_gamma   90.00
#
_symmetry.space_group_name_H-M   'P 1'
#
loop_
_entity.id
_entity.type
_entity.pdbx_description
1 polymer ?
#
loop_
_entity_poly.entity_id
_entity_poly.type
_entity_poly.pdbx_seq_one_letter_code
_entity_poly.pdbx_strand_id
1 'polypeptide(L)'
;MAQFTEDEKIMRRLEQRFNKGVVKYRLIEDGDKILIALSGGKDSLALLELLARRSRILKPKFTVIAVHVGMTNIPYQSDLEYLKGYSEDLGVPFVHYETFFDPSTDTRKSPCFLCSWNRRKALFTVAKEQGCNKIALGHHMDDILETLLMNITFQGAFSTMPPKLVMRKFEMTIIRPMCLVHEADLIEMARIRGFRKQIKDCPYESLSNRSNMKDVLYSLEKMNPEARYSLWKCMTNIQEELLPGINEHDL
;
A
#
# COMPACT_ATOMS: atom_id res chain seq x y z
N MET A 1 34.49 -5.44 14.72
CA MET A 1 33.06 -5.36 14.41
C MET A 1 32.88 -5.68 12.93
N ALA A 2 32.04 -6.63 12.59
CA ALA A 2 31.78 -6.98 11.17
C ALA A 2 31.16 -5.75 10.49
N GLN A 3 31.76 -5.32 9.39
CA GLN A 3 31.26 -4.19 8.61
C GLN A 3 30.11 -4.71 7.74
N PHE A 4 28.91 -4.14 7.91
CA PHE A 4 27.74 -4.53 7.09
C PHE A 4 27.96 -4.18 5.63
N THR A 5 27.53 -5.08 4.75
CA THR A 5 27.45 -4.81 3.30
C THR A 5 26.44 -3.70 3.02
N GLU A 6 26.52 -3.06 1.86
CA GLU A 6 25.52 -2.05 1.44
C GLU A 6 24.10 -2.63 1.38
N ASP A 7 23.95 -3.85 0.87
CA ASP A 7 22.64 -4.53 0.82
C ASP A 7 22.07 -4.75 2.24
N GLU A 8 22.90 -5.15 3.20
CA GLU A 8 22.47 -5.29 4.60
C GLU A 8 22.07 -3.96 5.23
N LYS A 9 22.77 -2.87 4.93
CA LYS A 9 22.42 -1.53 5.41
C LYS A 9 21.06 -1.07 4.84
N ILE A 10 20.82 -1.29 3.54
CA ILE A 10 19.56 -0.99 2.88
C ILE A 10 18.41 -1.76 3.54
N MET A 11 18.57 -3.08 3.69
CA MET A 11 17.54 -3.93 4.29
C MET A 11 17.23 -3.53 5.74
N ARG A 12 18.25 -3.21 6.54
CA ARG A 12 18.06 -2.72 7.92
C ARG A 12 17.31 -1.38 7.97
N ARG A 13 17.69 -0.42 7.11
CA ARG A 13 17.00 0.87 7.01
C ARG A 13 15.53 0.71 6.65
N LEU A 14 15.23 -0.17 5.68
CA LEU A 14 13.88 -0.49 5.26
C LEU A 14 13.09 -1.11 6.42
N GLU A 15 13.62 -2.12 7.09
CA GLU A 15 13.00 -2.77 8.25
C GLU A 15 12.77 -1.78 9.41
N GLN A 16 13.70 -0.87 9.67
CA GLN A 16 13.56 0.17 10.70
C GLN A 16 12.40 1.11 10.37
N ARG A 17 12.29 1.60 9.12
CA ARG A 17 11.18 2.45 8.67
C ARG A 17 9.84 1.73 8.75
N PHE A 18 9.78 0.48 8.30
CA PHE A 18 8.61 -0.37 8.42
C PHE A 18 8.17 -0.53 9.88
N ASN A 19 9.07 -0.95 10.76
CA ASN A 19 8.78 -1.13 12.17
C ASN A 19 8.37 0.18 12.85
N LYS A 20 9.01 1.31 12.51
CA LYS A 20 8.62 2.64 12.98
C LYS A 20 7.18 2.98 12.59
N GLY A 21 6.76 2.69 11.36
CA GLY A 21 5.39 2.90 10.89
C GLY A 21 4.38 2.05 11.66
N VAL A 22 4.67 0.75 11.80
CA VAL A 22 3.80 -0.19 12.53
C VAL A 22 3.59 0.25 13.98
N VAL A 23 4.66 0.64 14.69
CA VAL A 23 4.58 1.04 16.11
C VAL A 23 3.95 2.42 16.25
N LYS A 24 4.39 3.42 15.48
CA LYS A 24 3.92 4.81 15.57
C LYS A 24 2.40 4.90 15.39
N TYR A 25 1.85 4.15 14.42
CA TYR A 25 0.43 4.20 14.08
C TYR A 25 -0.39 3.07 14.71
N ARG A 26 0.20 2.26 15.58
CA ARG A 26 -0.47 1.12 16.24
C ARG A 26 -1.24 0.26 15.24
N LEU A 27 -0.53 -0.18 14.18
CA LEU A 27 -1.15 -0.87 13.06
C LEU A 27 -1.47 -2.33 13.37
N ILE A 28 -0.69 -2.96 14.27
CA ILE A 28 -0.79 -4.38 14.59
C ILE A 28 -0.92 -4.54 16.11
N GLU A 29 -1.88 -5.34 16.52
CA GLU A 29 -2.20 -5.66 17.93
C GLU A 29 -2.14 -7.17 18.17
N ASP A 30 -2.07 -7.60 19.45
CA ASP A 30 -2.12 -9.02 19.81
C ASP A 30 -3.44 -9.64 19.34
N GLY A 31 -3.37 -10.81 18.73
CA GLY A 31 -4.52 -11.55 18.23
C GLY A 31 -4.98 -11.15 16.81
N ASP A 32 -4.35 -10.17 16.18
CA ASP A 32 -4.71 -9.80 14.82
C ASP A 32 -4.54 -10.97 13.84
N LYS A 33 -5.49 -11.07 12.91
CA LYS A 33 -5.39 -11.89 11.71
C LYS A 33 -5.45 -10.99 10.48
N ILE A 34 -4.33 -10.88 9.76
CA ILE A 34 -4.12 -9.87 8.73
C ILE A 34 -4.12 -10.52 7.35
N LEU A 35 -5.00 -10.05 6.47
CA LEU A 35 -5.00 -10.39 5.05
C LEU A 35 -4.03 -9.46 4.32
N ILE A 36 -3.04 -10.01 3.61
CA ILE A 36 -2.10 -9.26 2.80
C ILE A 36 -2.57 -9.28 1.34
N ALA A 37 -2.82 -8.11 0.75
CA ALA A 37 -3.16 -8.00 -0.65
C ALA A 37 -1.90 -8.16 -1.51
N LEU A 38 -1.71 -9.34 -2.10
CA LEU A 38 -0.55 -9.71 -2.90
C LEU A 38 -0.84 -9.52 -4.38
N SER A 39 -0.50 -8.35 -4.94
CA SER A 39 -0.73 -8.04 -6.36
C SER A 39 0.34 -8.60 -7.29
N GLY A 40 1.46 -9.11 -6.76
CA GLY A 40 2.62 -9.56 -7.51
C GLY A 40 3.63 -8.45 -7.87
N GLY A 41 3.31 -7.19 -7.60
CA GLY A 41 4.27 -6.09 -7.72
C GLY A 41 5.28 -6.07 -6.56
N LYS A 42 6.44 -5.42 -6.77
CA LYS A 42 7.54 -5.32 -5.80
C LYS A 42 7.07 -4.94 -4.39
N ASP A 43 6.14 -3.99 -4.29
CA ASP A 43 5.68 -3.45 -3.01
C ASP A 43 4.84 -4.47 -2.23
N SER A 44 4.01 -5.25 -2.93
CA SER A 44 3.21 -6.30 -2.30
C SER A 44 4.05 -7.51 -1.88
N LEU A 45 5.10 -7.86 -2.63
CA LEU A 45 6.06 -8.90 -2.27
C LEU A 45 6.90 -8.47 -1.06
N ALA A 46 7.37 -7.21 -1.05
CA ALA A 46 8.07 -6.64 0.10
C ALA A 46 7.20 -6.61 1.36
N LEU A 47 5.93 -6.19 1.22
CA LEU A 47 4.97 -6.20 2.34
C LEU A 47 4.79 -7.61 2.91
N LEU A 48 4.66 -8.62 2.04
CA LEU A 48 4.53 -10.02 2.44
C LEU A 48 5.73 -10.47 3.27
N GLU A 49 6.96 -10.25 2.78
CA GLU A 49 8.18 -10.64 3.49
C GLU A 49 8.29 -9.92 4.85
N LEU A 50 8.06 -8.60 4.88
CA LEU A 50 8.18 -7.80 6.10
C LEU A 50 7.17 -8.22 7.17
N LEU A 51 5.91 -8.48 6.79
CA LEU A 51 4.89 -8.95 7.72
C LEU A 51 5.14 -10.39 8.17
N ALA A 52 5.57 -11.27 7.26
CA ALA A 52 5.94 -12.64 7.61
C ALA A 52 7.08 -12.68 8.63
N ARG A 53 8.13 -11.86 8.44
CA ARG A 53 9.24 -11.76 9.40
C ARG A 53 8.78 -11.20 10.74
N ARG A 54 7.94 -10.16 10.72
CA ARG A 54 7.44 -9.54 11.94
C ARG A 54 6.50 -10.43 12.73
N SER A 55 5.71 -11.31 12.08
CA SER A 55 4.81 -12.24 12.76
C SER A 55 5.54 -13.31 13.60
N ARG A 56 6.85 -13.50 13.36
CA ARG A 56 7.71 -14.41 14.13
C ARG A 56 8.23 -13.80 15.43
N ILE A 57 8.03 -12.49 15.64
CA ILE A 57 8.43 -11.81 16.89
C ILE A 57 7.40 -12.13 17.98
N LEU A 58 7.87 -12.24 19.24
CA LEU A 58 7.04 -12.67 20.35
C LEU A 58 5.83 -11.76 20.64
N LYS A 59 5.96 -10.45 20.40
CA LYS A 59 4.90 -9.46 20.63
C LYS A 59 4.96 -8.28 19.65
N PRO A 60 3.81 -7.84 19.12
CA PRO A 60 2.49 -8.47 19.24
C PRO A 60 2.42 -9.82 18.52
N LYS A 61 1.67 -10.80 19.03
CA LYS A 61 1.38 -12.06 18.33
C LYS A 61 0.25 -11.84 17.34
N PHE A 62 0.47 -12.10 16.08
CA PHE A 62 -0.53 -12.02 15.03
C PHE A 62 -0.27 -13.06 13.95
N THR A 63 -1.24 -13.30 13.11
CA THR A 63 -1.14 -14.20 11.95
C THR A 63 -1.37 -13.46 10.66
N VAL A 64 -0.82 -14.00 9.57
CA VAL A 64 -0.92 -13.41 8.23
C VAL A 64 -1.39 -14.45 7.22
N ILE A 65 -2.17 -14.00 6.24
CA ILE A 65 -2.59 -14.79 5.07
C ILE A 65 -2.38 -13.88 3.85
N ALA A 66 -1.80 -14.43 2.77
CA ALA A 66 -1.65 -13.71 1.51
C ALA A 66 -2.83 -14.04 0.58
N VAL A 67 -3.38 -13.03 -0.10
CA VAL A 67 -4.39 -13.22 -1.13
C VAL A 67 -3.99 -12.55 -2.43
N HIS A 68 -4.04 -13.29 -3.52
CA HIS A 68 -3.99 -12.74 -4.87
C HIS A 68 -5.40 -12.69 -5.46
N VAL A 69 -5.82 -11.49 -5.91
CA VAL A 69 -7.11 -11.31 -6.59
C VAL A 69 -6.90 -11.18 -8.08
N GLY A 70 -7.23 -12.22 -8.82
CA GLY A 70 -7.26 -12.25 -10.28
C GLY A 70 -8.50 -11.55 -10.85
N MET A 71 -8.36 -10.93 -12.02
CA MET A 71 -9.47 -10.36 -12.79
C MET A 71 -9.64 -11.17 -14.07
N THR A 72 -10.74 -11.94 -14.18
CA THR A 72 -10.94 -12.88 -15.28
C THR A 72 -11.18 -12.24 -16.64
N ASN A 73 -11.59 -10.98 -16.66
CA ASN A 73 -11.90 -10.24 -17.88
C ASN A 73 -10.84 -9.19 -18.28
N ILE A 74 -9.64 -9.30 -17.72
CA ILE A 74 -8.47 -8.51 -18.13
C ILE A 74 -7.38 -9.48 -18.57
N PRO A 75 -6.67 -9.24 -19.69
CA PRO A 75 -5.63 -10.14 -20.19
C PRO A 75 -4.38 -10.22 -19.31
N TYR A 76 -4.34 -9.50 -18.20
CA TYR A 76 -3.26 -9.54 -17.23
C TYR A 76 -3.24 -10.87 -16.47
N GLN A 77 -2.18 -11.64 -16.66
CA GLN A 77 -1.96 -12.90 -15.94
C GLN A 77 -0.77 -12.73 -14.98
N SER A 78 -1.03 -13.01 -13.70
CA SER A 78 0.01 -13.12 -12.68
C SER A 78 0.63 -14.52 -12.72
N ASP A 79 1.94 -14.62 -12.49
CA ASP A 79 2.62 -15.88 -12.24
C ASP A 79 2.20 -16.42 -10.85
N LEU A 80 1.09 -17.17 -10.83
CA LEU A 80 0.48 -17.68 -9.59
C LEU A 80 1.38 -18.69 -8.88
N GLU A 81 2.13 -19.52 -9.64
CA GLU A 81 3.07 -20.48 -9.06
C GLU A 81 4.18 -19.75 -8.30
N TYR A 82 4.73 -18.70 -8.90
CA TYR A 82 5.72 -17.86 -8.23
C TYR A 82 5.17 -17.18 -6.97
N LEU A 83 3.98 -16.60 -7.04
CA LEU A 83 3.37 -15.92 -5.88
C LEU A 83 3.06 -16.89 -4.76
N LYS A 84 2.54 -18.06 -5.09
CA LYS A 84 2.25 -19.13 -4.13
C LYS A 84 3.55 -19.65 -3.50
N GLY A 85 4.54 -20.02 -4.32
CA GLY A 85 5.83 -20.52 -3.83
C GLY A 85 6.53 -19.51 -2.93
N TYR A 86 6.57 -18.22 -3.32
CA TYR A 86 7.16 -17.16 -2.50
C TYR A 86 6.44 -16.97 -1.15
N SER A 87 5.10 -17.11 -1.13
CA SER A 87 4.32 -17.06 0.12
C SER A 87 4.60 -18.27 1.03
N GLU A 88 4.63 -19.46 0.45
CA GLU A 88 4.88 -20.71 1.18
C GLU A 88 6.29 -20.77 1.75
N ASP A 89 7.31 -20.31 1.02
CA ASP A 89 8.71 -20.19 1.49
C ASP A 89 8.82 -19.28 2.71
N LEU A 90 7.95 -18.27 2.79
CA LEU A 90 7.84 -17.38 3.95
C LEU A 90 6.96 -17.97 5.08
N GLY A 91 6.38 -19.15 4.90
CA GLY A 91 5.48 -19.80 5.85
C GLY A 91 4.13 -19.08 5.98
N VAL A 92 3.70 -18.39 4.92
CA VAL A 92 2.43 -17.65 4.89
C VAL A 92 1.43 -18.40 3.99
N PRO A 93 0.23 -18.77 4.49
CA PRO A 93 -0.82 -19.36 3.67
C PRO A 93 -1.18 -18.45 2.49
N PHE A 94 -1.39 -19.04 1.31
CA PHE A 94 -1.75 -18.33 0.08
C PHE A 94 -3.16 -18.69 -0.37
N VAL A 95 -3.93 -17.68 -0.74
CA VAL A 95 -5.28 -17.80 -1.30
C VAL A 95 -5.29 -17.12 -2.67
N HIS A 96 -5.81 -17.81 -3.68
CA HIS A 96 -6.15 -17.23 -4.97
C HIS A 96 -7.66 -17.03 -5.05
N TYR A 97 -8.10 -15.82 -5.39
CA TYR A 97 -9.50 -15.46 -5.55
C TYR A 97 -9.71 -14.78 -6.89
N GLU A 98 -10.71 -15.20 -7.64
CA GLU A 98 -11.04 -14.61 -8.93
C GLU A 98 -12.29 -13.74 -8.83
N THR A 99 -12.27 -12.61 -9.55
CA THR A 99 -13.41 -11.71 -9.70
C THR A 99 -13.43 -11.12 -11.10
N PHE A 100 -14.50 -10.44 -11.44
CA PHE A 100 -14.62 -9.71 -12.69
C PHE A 100 -15.33 -8.37 -12.46
N PHE A 101 -15.28 -7.49 -13.44
CA PHE A 101 -16.10 -6.28 -13.46
C PHE A 101 -16.78 -6.15 -14.82
N ASP A 102 -17.98 -5.58 -14.80
CA ASP A 102 -18.72 -5.28 -16.02
C ASP A 102 -18.64 -3.76 -16.28
N PRO A 103 -17.95 -3.32 -17.37
CA PRO A 103 -17.85 -1.91 -17.71
C PRO A 103 -19.21 -1.25 -18.00
N SER A 104 -20.23 -2.03 -18.33
CA SER A 104 -21.58 -1.53 -18.65
C SER A 104 -22.40 -1.16 -17.41
N THR A 105 -22.04 -1.66 -16.22
CA THR A 105 -22.81 -1.44 -14.97
C THR A 105 -22.82 0.02 -14.51
N ASP A 106 -21.76 0.78 -14.78
CA ASP A 106 -21.72 2.23 -14.55
C ASP A 106 -20.82 2.93 -15.56
N THR A 107 -21.40 3.35 -16.66
CA THR A 107 -20.71 4.04 -17.76
C THR A 107 -20.12 5.42 -17.38
N ARG A 108 -20.52 5.96 -16.21
CA ARG A 108 -19.94 7.21 -15.67
C ARG A 108 -18.58 6.99 -15.00
N LYS A 109 -18.19 5.74 -14.75
CA LYS A 109 -16.93 5.38 -14.11
C LYS A 109 -15.97 4.78 -15.11
N SER A 110 -14.67 5.11 -14.96
CA SER A 110 -13.64 4.51 -15.79
C SER A 110 -13.49 3.01 -15.51
N PRO A 111 -13.07 2.20 -16.50
CA PRO A 111 -12.77 0.78 -16.29
C PRO A 111 -11.76 0.53 -15.16
N CYS A 112 -10.76 1.39 -15.01
CA CYS A 112 -9.79 1.33 -13.91
C CYS A 112 -10.45 1.50 -12.53
N PHE A 113 -11.44 2.39 -12.43
CA PHE A 113 -12.20 2.56 -11.19
C PHE A 113 -12.99 1.30 -10.86
N LEU A 114 -13.73 0.74 -11.82
CA LEU A 114 -14.52 -0.47 -11.64
C LEU A 114 -13.66 -1.68 -11.30
N CYS A 115 -12.53 -1.84 -11.97
CA CYS A 115 -11.54 -2.87 -11.67
C CYS A 115 -11.02 -2.77 -10.23
N SER A 116 -10.56 -1.59 -9.82
CA SER A 116 -10.04 -1.39 -8.46
C SER A 116 -11.13 -1.52 -7.39
N TRP A 117 -12.37 -1.13 -7.69
CA TRP A 117 -13.52 -1.33 -6.82
C TRP A 117 -13.81 -2.82 -6.59
N ASN A 118 -13.89 -3.61 -7.67
CA ASN A 118 -14.17 -5.05 -7.58
C ASN A 118 -13.04 -5.82 -6.89
N ARG A 119 -11.76 -5.49 -7.20
CA ARG A 119 -10.62 -6.05 -6.44
C ARG A 119 -10.71 -5.75 -4.96
N ARG A 120 -11.07 -4.51 -4.59
CA ARG A 120 -11.24 -4.14 -3.18
C ARG A 120 -12.38 -4.91 -2.53
N LYS A 121 -13.53 -5.03 -3.21
CA LYS A 121 -14.66 -5.83 -2.73
C LYS A 121 -14.25 -7.28 -2.48
N ALA A 122 -13.52 -7.90 -3.42
CA ALA A 122 -12.99 -9.24 -3.27
C ALA A 122 -12.06 -9.39 -2.05
N LEU A 123 -11.17 -8.41 -1.79
CA LEU A 123 -10.34 -8.41 -0.59
C LEU A 123 -11.15 -8.43 0.70
N PHE A 124 -12.24 -7.65 0.78
CA PHE A 124 -13.13 -7.66 1.94
C PHE A 124 -13.87 -8.99 2.09
N THR A 125 -14.33 -9.59 0.99
CA THR A 125 -14.99 -10.90 0.98
C THR A 125 -14.06 -11.97 1.53
N VAL A 126 -12.86 -12.09 0.95
CA VAL A 126 -11.87 -13.09 1.39
C VAL A 126 -11.41 -12.84 2.83
N ALA A 127 -11.22 -11.58 3.23
CA ALA A 127 -10.85 -11.25 4.60
C ALA A 127 -11.89 -11.75 5.61
N LYS A 128 -13.18 -11.56 5.30
CA LYS A 128 -14.28 -12.04 6.14
C LYS A 128 -14.34 -13.57 6.18
N GLU A 129 -14.26 -14.23 5.03
CA GLU A 129 -14.26 -15.70 4.91
C GLU A 129 -13.09 -16.35 5.67
N GLN A 130 -11.93 -15.69 5.62
CA GLN A 130 -10.74 -16.15 6.35
C GLN A 130 -10.71 -15.71 7.81
N GLY A 131 -11.72 -15.01 8.32
CA GLY A 131 -11.77 -14.50 9.69
C GLY A 131 -10.68 -13.50 10.01
N CYS A 132 -10.23 -12.71 9.02
CA CYS A 132 -9.27 -11.63 9.21
C CYS A 132 -9.99 -10.37 9.72
N ASN A 133 -9.35 -9.64 10.63
CA ASN A 133 -9.85 -8.35 11.13
C ASN A 133 -9.12 -7.14 10.50
N LYS A 134 -8.02 -7.40 9.78
CA LYS A 134 -7.24 -6.36 9.11
C LYS A 134 -6.88 -6.76 7.68
N ILE A 135 -6.80 -5.76 6.78
CA ILE A 135 -6.28 -5.90 5.41
C ILE A 135 -5.05 -5.00 5.30
N ALA A 136 -3.89 -5.60 4.98
CA ALA A 136 -2.65 -4.88 4.73
C ALA A 136 -2.46 -4.60 3.24
N LEU A 137 -2.22 -3.33 2.90
CA LEU A 137 -1.96 -2.88 1.54
C LEU A 137 -0.53 -2.38 1.39
N GLY A 138 0.09 -2.68 0.24
CA GLY A 138 1.48 -2.37 -0.08
C GLY A 138 1.78 -0.90 -0.41
N HIS A 139 0.96 0.04 0.04
CA HIS A 139 1.23 1.47 -0.17
C HIS A 139 2.38 1.95 0.72
N HIS A 140 3.31 2.67 0.12
CA HIS A 140 4.48 3.25 0.78
C HIS A 140 4.36 4.79 0.91
N MET A 141 5.38 5.43 1.47
CA MET A 141 5.37 6.88 1.74
C MET A 141 5.10 7.70 0.49
N ASP A 142 5.75 7.36 -0.61
CA ASP A 142 5.63 8.08 -1.88
C ASP A 142 4.19 8.02 -2.41
N ASP A 143 3.55 6.85 -2.39
CA ASP A 143 2.13 6.69 -2.77
C ASP A 143 1.19 7.61 -1.98
N ILE A 144 1.45 7.74 -0.67
CA ILE A 144 0.65 8.57 0.23
C ILE A 144 0.84 10.04 -0.09
N LEU A 145 2.08 10.48 -0.37
CA LEU A 145 2.40 11.85 -0.73
C LEU A 145 1.90 12.21 -2.14
N GLU A 146 2.06 11.32 -3.12
CA GLU A 146 1.49 11.48 -4.45
C GLU A 146 -0.03 11.62 -4.40
N THR A 147 -0.69 10.82 -3.55
CA THR A 147 -2.14 10.92 -3.33
C THR A 147 -2.54 12.24 -2.66
N LEU A 148 -1.74 12.74 -1.70
CA LEU A 148 -1.95 14.06 -1.10
C LEU A 148 -1.89 15.15 -2.17
N LEU A 149 -0.84 15.16 -2.98
CA LEU A 149 -0.66 16.14 -4.07
C LEU A 149 -1.81 16.05 -5.08
N MET A 150 -2.22 14.84 -5.48
CA MET A 150 -3.38 14.65 -6.36
C MET A 150 -4.67 15.24 -5.76
N ASN A 151 -4.95 14.96 -4.49
CA ASN A 151 -6.18 15.44 -3.86
C ASN A 151 -6.20 16.96 -3.72
N ILE A 152 -5.05 17.57 -3.37
CA ILE A 152 -4.92 19.03 -3.31
C ILE A 152 -5.14 19.65 -4.68
N THR A 153 -4.50 19.13 -5.74
CA THR A 153 -4.47 19.76 -7.06
C THR A 153 -5.72 19.50 -7.90
N PHE A 154 -6.34 18.33 -7.78
CA PHE A 154 -7.47 17.95 -8.63
C PHE A 154 -8.82 17.93 -7.90
N GLN A 155 -8.83 17.90 -6.57
CA GLN A 155 -10.06 17.82 -5.78
C GLN A 155 -10.22 18.98 -4.79
N GLY A 156 -9.19 19.84 -4.64
CA GLY A 156 -9.20 20.90 -3.62
C GLY A 156 -9.29 20.35 -2.19
N ALA A 157 -8.90 19.09 -1.98
CA ALA A 157 -9.07 18.40 -0.71
C ALA A 157 -7.71 18.10 -0.07
N PHE A 158 -7.50 18.56 1.16
CA PHE A 158 -6.34 18.22 1.97
C PHE A 158 -6.54 16.84 2.61
N SER A 159 -6.33 15.79 1.84
CA SER A 159 -6.57 14.41 2.27
C SER A 159 -5.64 13.44 1.54
N THR A 160 -5.41 12.27 2.15
CA THR A 160 -4.61 11.19 1.55
C THR A 160 -5.05 9.82 2.09
N MET A 161 -4.22 8.79 1.85
CA MET A 161 -4.41 7.46 2.38
C MET A 161 -3.82 7.34 3.79
N PRO A 162 -4.64 7.28 4.86
CA PRO A 162 -4.09 7.18 6.23
C PRO A 162 -3.41 5.83 6.46
N PRO A 163 -2.38 5.76 7.34
CA PRO A 163 -1.73 4.50 7.72
C PRO A 163 -2.69 3.46 8.30
N LYS A 164 -3.69 3.89 9.07
CA LYS A 164 -4.76 3.05 9.65
C LYS A 164 -6.11 3.65 9.31
N LEU A 165 -7.00 2.88 8.70
CA LEU A 165 -8.36 3.29 8.34
C LEU A 165 -9.36 2.26 8.87
N VAL A 166 -10.13 2.65 9.88
CA VAL A 166 -11.19 1.79 10.46
C VAL A 166 -12.45 1.92 9.61
N MET A 167 -12.84 0.83 8.98
CA MET A 167 -14.04 0.72 8.13
C MET A 167 -15.21 0.18 8.96
N ARG A 168 -15.84 1.03 9.77
CA ARG A 168 -16.90 0.62 10.72
C ARG A 168 -18.03 -0.19 10.06
N LYS A 169 -18.44 0.21 8.85
CA LYS A 169 -19.51 -0.47 8.07
C LYS A 169 -19.16 -1.92 7.71
N PHE A 170 -17.88 -2.26 7.61
CA PHE A 170 -17.39 -3.58 7.19
C PHE A 170 -16.74 -4.35 8.32
N GLU A 171 -16.70 -3.78 9.54
CA GLU A 171 -16.00 -4.36 10.71
C GLU A 171 -14.53 -4.76 10.37
N MET A 172 -13.88 -3.95 9.55
CA MET A 172 -12.56 -4.23 8.99
C MET A 172 -11.65 -3.00 9.15
N THR A 173 -10.37 -3.25 9.39
CA THR A 173 -9.37 -2.18 9.41
C THR A 173 -8.38 -2.34 8.24
N ILE A 174 -8.24 -1.31 7.42
CA ILE A 174 -7.19 -1.25 6.40
C ILE A 174 -5.94 -0.67 7.04
N ILE A 175 -4.80 -1.35 6.87
CA ILE A 175 -3.49 -0.87 7.34
C ILE A 175 -2.49 -0.74 6.19
N ARG A 176 -1.56 0.21 6.33
CA ARG A 176 -0.46 0.46 5.39
C ARG A 176 0.87 0.45 6.14
N PRO A 177 1.39 -0.73 6.43
CA PRO A 177 2.58 -0.87 7.30
C PRO A 177 3.83 -0.20 6.73
N MET A 178 3.92 -0.05 5.40
CA MET A 178 5.04 0.60 4.72
C MET A 178 4.90 2.12 4.57
N CYS A 179 3.96 2.75 5.28
CA CYS A 179 3.67 4.18 5.16
C CYS A 179 4.87 5.13 5.41
N LEU A 180 5.93 4.67 6.06
CA LEU A 180 7.19 5.41 6.27
C LEU A 180 8.36 4.85 5.44
N VAL A 181 8.15 3.84 4.62
CA VAL A 181 9.16 3.27 3.72
C VAL A 181 9.17 4.07 2.43
N HIS A 182 10.34 4.36 1.90
CA HIS A 182 10.51 5.06 0.62
C HIS A 182 10.48 4.06 -0.54
N GLU A 183 9.97 4.47 -1.68
CA GLU A 183 9.96 3.63 -2.90
C GLU A 183 11.38 3.18 -3.30
N ALA A 184 12.37 4.06 -3.15
CA ALA A 184 13.77 3.73 -3.46
C ALA A 184 14.27 2.52 -2.66
N ASP A 185 13.93 2.39 -1.38
CA ASP A 185 14.32 1.24 -0.57
C ASP A 185 13.62 -0.05 -1.04
N LEU A 186 12.37 0.05 -1.55
CA LEU A 186 11.63 -1.09 -2.09
C LEU A 186 12.17 -1.55 -3.45
N ILE A 187 12.67 -0.63 -4.28
CA ILE A 187 13.36 -0.95 -5.53
C ILE A 187 14.64 -1.73 -5.22
N GLU A 188 15.42 -1.27 -4.26
CA GLU A 188 16.64 -1.97 -3.86
C GLU A 188 16.34 -3.35 -3.22
N MET A 189 15.31 -3.44 -2.37
CA MET A 189 14.86 -4.74 -1.86
C MET A 189 14.48 -5.69 -2.98
N ALA A 190 13.77 -5.21 -4.00
CA ALA A 190 13.39 -6.01 -5.16
C ALA A 190 14.62 -6.52 -5.94
N ARG A 191 15.66 -5.68 -6.09
CA ARG A 191 16.95 -6.06 -6.67
C ARG A 191 17.64 -7.14 -5.84
N ILE A 192 17.78 -6.90 -4.53
CA ILE A 192 18.47 -7.80 -3.59
C ILE A 192 17.77 -9.16 -3.52
N ARG A 193 16.45 -9.21 -3.57
CA ARG A 193 15.63 -10.43 -3.51
C ARG A 193 15.41 -11.10 -4.86
N GLY A 194 15.77 -10.45 -5.97
CA GLY A 194 15.48 -10.95 -7.31
C GLY A 194 13.99 -11.10 -7.58
N PHE A 195 13.15 -10.14 -7.14
CA PHE A 195 11.71 -10.21 -7.38
C PHE A 195 11.41 -10.27 -8.86
N ARG A 196 10.60 -11.25 -9.27
CA ARG A 196 10.18 -11.40 -10.66
C ARG A 196 9.19 -10.29 -11.01
N LYS A 197 9.48 -9.57 -12.09
CA LYS A 197 8.57 -8.56 -12.62
C LYS A 197 7.37 -9.24 -13.26
N GLN A 198 6.17 -8.91 -12.78
CA GLN A 198 4.93 -9.37 -13.43
C GLN A 198 4.71 -8.60 -14.72
N ILE A 199 4.30 -9.30 -15.77
CA ILE A 199 3.94 -8.69 -17.06
C ILE A 199 2.53 -8.12 -16.91
N LYS A 200 2.40 -6.82 -17.00
CA LYS A 200 1.11 -6.11 -16.91
C LYS A 200 0.69 -5.66 -18.30
N ASP A 201 -0.15 -6.44 -18.95
CA ASP A 201 -0.83 -6.05 -20.18
C ASP A 201 -2.22 -5.47 -19.86
N CYS A 202 -2.24 -4.39 -19.08
CA CYS A 202 -3.50 -3.72 -18.78
C CYS A 202 -3.78 -2.64 -19.84
N PRO A 203 -4.83 -2.78 -20.67
CA PRO A 203 -5.14 -1.81 -21.72
C PRO A 203 -5.53 -0.43 -21.20
N TYR A 204 -5.74 -0.29 -19.89
CA TYR A 204 -6.21 0.93 -19.23
C TYR A 204 -5.11 1.63 -18.41
N GLU A 205 -3.85 1.14 -18.39
CA GLU A 205 -2.79 1.64 -17.49
C GLU A 205 -2.32 3.06 -17.85
N SER A 206 -2.46 3.48 -19.12
CA SER A 206 -1.96 4.78 -19.64
C SER A 206 -2.75 6.02 -19.20
N LEU A 207 -3.85 5.87 -18.46
CA LEU A 207 -4.79 6.95 -18.12
C LEU A 207 -4.59 7.53 -16.71
N SER A 208 -3.47 7.27 -16.04
CA SER A 208 -3.27 7.68 -14.65
C SER A 208 -2.45 8.96 -14.53
N ASN A 209 -3.01 10.00 -13.90
CA ASN A 209 -2.27 11.22 -13.52
C ASN A 209 -1.22 10.98 -12.40
N ARG A 210 -1.06 9.74 -11.94
CA ARG A 210 -0.17 9.40 -10.82
C ARG A 210 1.30 9.57 -11.18
N SER A 211 1.69 9.25 -12.43
CA SER A 211 3.06 9.47 -12.92
C SER A 211 3.46 10.93 -12.82
N ASN A 212 2.54 11.85 -13.15
CA ASN A 212 2.79 13.29 -13.10
C ASN A 212 3.06 13.78 -11.66
N MET A 213 2.37 13.19 -10.66
CA MET A 213 2.59 13.55 -9.25
C MET A 213 3.93 13.05 -8.72
N LYS A 214 4.43 11.95 -9.24
CA LYS A 214 5.78 11.46 -8.95
C LYS A 214 6.84 12.47 -9.41
N ASP A 215 6.69 13.02 -10.60
CA ASP A 215 7.60 14.04 -11.14
C ASP A 215 7.53 15.34 -10.34
N VAL A 216 6.33 15.73 -9.89
CA VAL A 216 6.15 16.89 -8.97
C VAL A 216 6.87 16.66 -7.66
N LEU A 217 6.69 15.49 -7.03
CA LEU A 217 7.36 15.14 -5.77
C LEU A 217 8.88 15.15 -5.91
N TYR A 218 9.40 14.62 -7.03
CA TYR A 218 10.82 14.65 -7.34
C TYR A 218 11.35 16.09 -7.54
N SER A 219 10.56 16.96 -8.18
CA SER A 219 10.90 18.37 -8.35
C SER A 219 10.96 19.12 -7.03
N LEU A 220 10.02 18.83 -6.12
CA LEU A 220 10.04 19.38 -4.76
C LEU A 220 11.28 18.92 -3.96
N GLU A 221 11.71 17.67 -4.11
CA GLU A 221 12.93 17.19 -3.46
C GLU A 221 14.22 17.84 -4.01
N LYS A 222 14.25 18.18 -5.31
CA LYS A 222 15.38 18.97 -5.86
C LYS A 222 15.48 20.36 -5.25
N MET A 223 14.33 20.96 -4.92
CA MET A 223 14.27 22.28 -4.27
C MET A 223 14.61 22.19 -2.77
N ASN A 224 14.12 21.15 -2.11
CA ASN A 224 14.35 20.89 -0.69
C ASN A 224 14.49 19.37 -0.46
N PRO A 225 15.69 18.85 -0.10
CA PRO A 225 15.91 17.42 0.16
C PRO A 225 15.00 16.83 1.25
N GLU A 226 14.47 17.68 2.16
CA GLU A 226 13.56 17.28 3.23
C GLU A 226 12.07 17.40 2.82
N ALA A 227 11.75 17.68 1.55
CA ALA A 227 10.39 17.93 1.08
C ALA A 227 9.41 16.79 1.44
N ARG A 228 9.82 15.52 1.33
CA ARG A 228 8.98 14.37 1.72
C ARG A 228 8.58 14.42 3.19
N TYR A 229 9.53 14.71 4.07
CA TYR A 229 9.27 14.80 5.51
C TYR A 229 8.44 16.03 5.86
N SER A 230 8.67 17.15 5.18
CA SER A 230 7.89 18.37 5.33
C SER A 230 6.44 18.15 4.91
N LEU A 231 6.20 17.53 3.75
CA LEU A 231 4.87 17.16 3.28
C LEU A 231 4.19 16.13 4.21
N TRP A 232 4.95 15.18 4.74
CA TRP A 232 4.40 14.24 5.73
C TRP A 232 4.00 14.94 7.03
N LYS A 233 4.85 15.84 7.51
CA LYS A 233 4.64 16.57 8.76
C LYS A 233 3.46 17.54 8.65
N CYS A 234 3.29 18.22 7.52
CA CYS A 234 2.21 19.19 7.36
C CYS A 234 0.81 18.59 7.53
N MET A 235 0.63 17.28 7.25
CA MET A 235 -0.66 16.59 7.43
C MET A 235 -1.13 16.52 8.89
N THR A 236 -0.23 16.72 9.85
CA THR A 236 -0.53 16.71 11.30
C THR A 236 -0.11 18.01 12.01
N ASN A 237 0.31 19.02 11.25
CA ASN A 237 0.77 20.31 11.75
C ASN A 237 0.00 21.44 11.04
N ILE A 238 -1.30 21.42 11.18
CA ILE A 238 -2.20 22.44 10.62
C ILE A 238 -2.22 23.63 11.58
N GLN A 239 -1.95 24.81 11.04
CA GLN A 239 -1.99 26.08 11.78
C GLN A 239 -3.29 26.77 11.39
N GLU A 240 -4.36 26.43 12.11
CA GLU A 240 -5.73 26.81 11.75
C GLU A 240 -5.89 28.33 11.68
N GLU A 241 -5.19 29.08 12.55
CA GLU A 241 -5.19 30.54 12.61
C GLU A 241 -4.57 31.22 11.38
N LEU A 242 -3.80 30.48 10.58
CA LEU A 242 -3.15 30.97 9.35
C LEU A 242 -3.88 30.51 8.08
N LEU A 243 -4.97 29.76 8.22
CA LEU A 243 -5.79 29.35 7.08
C LEU A 243 -6.86 30.42 6.77
N PRO A 244 -7.28 30.54 5.50
CA PRO A 244 -8.44 31.35 5.16
C PRO A 244 -9.64 30.89 5.98
N GLY A 245 -10.25 31.82 6.75
CA GLY A 245 -11.46 31.53 7.54
C GLY A 245 -12.59 31.05 6.60
N ILE A 246 -13.33 30.02 7.02
CA ILE A 246 -14.60 29.65 6.38
C ILE A 246 -15.65 30.57 6.99
N ASN A 247 -16.17 31.53 6.22
CA ASN A 247 -17.32 32.28 6.64
C ASN A 247 -18.55 31.38 6.65
N GLU A 248 -19.40 31.46 7.68
CA GLU A 248 -20.63 30.62 7.77
C GLU A 248 -21.59 30.80 6.58
N HIS A 249 -21.36 31.81 5.74
CA HIS A 249 -22.11 32.08 4.51
C HIS A 249 -21.58 31.33 3.27
N ASP A 250 -20.44 30.61 3.36
CA ASP A 250 -19.80 29.89 2.24
C ASP A 250 -20.11 28.38 2.28
N LEU A 251 -20.95 27.93 3.21
CA LEU A 251 -21.50 26.58 3.35
C LEU A 251 -22.97 26.59 2.94
#